data_c1233c00ae6ee873591a5dac2869853d
#
_entry.id   c1233c00ae6ee873591a5dac2869853d
#
_cell.length_a   1.000
_cell.length_b   1.000
_cell.length_c   1.000
_cell.angle_alpha   90.00
_cell.angle_beta   90.00
_cell.angle_gamma   90.00
#
_symmetry.space_group_name_H-M   'P 1'
#
loop_
_entity.id
_entity.type
_entity.pdbx_description
1 polymer ?
#
loop_
_entity_poly.entity_id
_entity_poly.type
_entity_poly.pdbx_seq_one_letter_code
_entity_poly.pdbx_strand_id
1 'polypeptide(L)'
;LLAMAEAGPLSDLEQARLELVRARLVSATSRGGDAPLLLLRAAQQLEGIDISLARATYLDAVAAAIYAGRLASPGASTMEVARVAAAAPPPPNRPRPPDLLLDGLTALFTRGYTAALPLLRQAVAAAEESTSADEEPHWLWLACVMASHVWDDERWELLSRRYIQLVRQLGALSELPLALDRRIRPLLFAGELTAAAALLDETRTVEDA
;
A
#
# COMPACT_ATOMS: atom_id res chain seq x y z
N LEU A 1 24.58 -1.41 8.22
CA LEU A 1 24.25 -2.60 7.44
C LEU A 1 24.13 -2.28 5.94
N LEU A 2 23.32 -1.28 5.51
CA LEU A 2 23.20 -0.91 4.08
C LEU A 2 24.54 -0.51 3.46
N ALA A 3 25.33 0.34 4.13
CA ALA A 3 26.66 0.74 3.67
C ALA A 3 27.66 -0.43 3.56
N MET A 4 27.47 -1.50 4.33
CA MET A 4 28.28 -2.72 4.21
C MET A 4 27.86 -3.58 3.01
N ALA A 5 26.58 -3.60 2.67
CA ALA A 5 26.08 -4.31 1.48
C ALA A 5 26.60 -3.67 0.17
N GLU A 6 26.86 -2.35 0.18
CA GLU A 6 27.42 -1.61 -0.95
C GLU A 6 28.90 -1.86 -1.24
N ALA A 7 29.64 -2.38 -0.27
CA ALA A 7 31.08 -2.59 -0.39
C ALA A 7 31.47 -3.80 -1.26
N GLY A 8 30.50 -4.63 -1.69
CA GLY A 8 30.71 -5.82 -2.52
C GLY A 8 30.21 -5.62 -3.97
N PRO A 9 30.66 -6.47 -4.90
CA PRO A 9 30.09 -6.48 -6.24
C PRO A 9 28.63 -7.00 -6.17
N LEU A 10 27.68 -6.12 -6.45
CA LEU A 10 26.24 -6.45 -6.50
C LEU A 10 25.82 -6.74 -7.93
N SER A 11 24.97 -7.74 -8.12
CA SER A 11 24.23 -7.93 -9.37
C SER A 11 23.19 -6.81 -9.56
N ASP A 12 22.71 -6.61 -10.79
CA ASP A 12 21.68 -5.59 -11.09
C ASP A 12 20.43 -5.76 -10.21
N LEU A 13 20.02 -7.01 -9.93
CA LEU A 13 18.88 -7.30 -9.05
C LEU A 13 19.16 -6.91 -7.59
N GLU A 14 20.36 -7.20 -7.08
CA GLU A 14 20.74 -6.85 -5.70
C GLU A 14 20.83 -5.33 -5.54
N GLN A 15 21.39 -4.64 -6.55
CA GLN A 15 21.43 -3.19 -6.58
C GLN A 15 20.02 -2.59 -6.57
N ALA A 16 19.11 -3.06 -7.43
CA ALA A 16 17.73 -2.58 -7.47
C ALA A 16 16.98 -2.85 -6.16
N ARG A 17 17.21 -4.02 -5.53
CA ARG A 17 16.64 -4.32 -4.20
C ARG A 17 17.22 -3.41 -3.09
N LEU A 18 18.49 -3.08 -3.15
CA LEU A 18 19.10 -2.15 -2.20
C LEU A 18 18.47 -0.75 -2.31
N GLU A 19 18.28 -0.25 -3.52
CA GLU A 19 17.59 1.02 -3.78
C GLU A 19 16.15 0.99 -3.27
N LEU A 20 15.44 -0.12 -3.48
CA LEU A 20 14.08 -0.30 -2.96
C LEU A 20 14.06 -0.27 -1.43
N VAL A 21 14.98 -0.98 -0.76
CA VAL A 21 15.06 -0.96 0.72
C VAL A 21 15.33 0.45 1.24
N ARG A 22 16.18 1.21 0.57
CA ARG A 22 16.42 2.62 0.91
C ARG A 22 15.18 3.47 0.76
N ALA A 23 14.47 3.33 -0.38
CA ALA A 23 13.24 4.07 -0.63
C ALA A 23 12.16 3.74 0.43
N ARG A 24 12.00 2.46 0.78
CA ARG A 24 11.10 2.01 1.84
C ARG A 24 11.51 2.54 3.23
N LEU A 25 12.80 2.56 3.54
CA LEU A 25 13.31 3.12 4.80
C LEU A 25 13.01 4.62 4.91
N VAL A 26 13.25 5.38 3.84
CA VAL A 26 12.88 6.80 3.78
C VAL A 26 11.38 6.98 3.95
N SER A 27 10.57 6.17 3.29
CA SER A 27 9.10 6.19 3.43
C SER A 27 8.64 5.93 4.87
N ALA A 28 9.31 5.03 5.59
CA ALA A 28 8.96 4.67 6.96
C ALA A 28 9.46 5.67 8.02
N THR A 29 10.62 6.32 7.76
CA THR A 29 11.28 7.17 8.77
C THR A 29 11.02 8.65 8.56
N SER A 30 10.79 9.10 7.34
CA SER A 30 10.48 10.49 7.06
C SER A 30 9.04 10.62 6.53
N ARG A 31 8.24 11.45 7.20
CA ARG A 31 6.97 11.93 6.66
C ARG A 31 7.20 12.90 5.48
N GLY A 32 8.39 12.83 4.86
CA GLY A 32 8.82 13.70 3.78
C GLY A 32 8.14 13.36 2.47
N GLY A 33 7.82 14.39 1.70
CA GLY A 33 7.16 14.28 0.41
C GLY A 33 7.97 13.61 -0.71
N ASP A 34 9.22 13.20 -0.45
CA ASP A 34 10.13 12.65 -1.48
C ASP A 34 10.01 11.13 -1.65
N ALA A 35 9.46 10.42 -0.67
CA ALA A 35 9.33 8.97 -0.70
C ALA A 35 8.66 8.44 -1.99
N PRO A 36 7.56 9.05 -2.51
CA PRO A 36 6.94 8.58 -3.74
C PRO A 36 7.88 8.60 -4.95
N LEU A 37 8.73 9.62 -5.06
CA LEU A 37 9.68 9.74 -6.19
C LEU A 37 10.81 8.71 -6.11
N LEU A 38 11.29 8.42 -4.90
CA LEU A 38 12.30 7.38 -4.69
C LEU A 38 11.75 6.00 -5.05
N LEU A 39 10.52 5.70 -4.62
CA LEU A 39 9.83 4.45 -4.96
C LEU A 39 9.55 4.35 -6.45
N LEU A 40 9.15 5.44 -7.13
CA LEU A 40 8.97 5.44 -8.59
C LEU A 40 10.26 5.08 -9.32
N ARG A 41 11.40 5.67 -8.91
CA ARG A 41 12.70 5.38 -9.53
C ARG A 41 13.10 3.91 -9.33
N ALA A 42 12.91 3.40 -8.11
CA ALA A 42 13.18 1.99 -7.81
C ALA A 42 12.28 1.06 -8.66
N ALA A 43 10.99 1.40 -8.82
CA ALA A 43 10.07 0.63 -9.65
C ALA A 43 10.51 0.59 -11.13
N GLN A 44 10.91 1.74 -11.68
CA GLN A 44 11.40 1.83 -13.06
C GLN A 44 12.68 1.01 -13.30
N GLN A 45 13.60 1.00 -12.34
CA GLN A 45 14.82 0.16 -12.42
C GLN A 45 14.47 -1.34 -12.41
N LEU A 46 13.43 -1.73 -11.70
CA LEU A 46 12.98 -3.11 -11.59
C LEU A 46 12.24 -3.63 -12.82
N GLU A 47 11.71 -2.77 -13.70
CA GLU A 47 10.90 -3.20 -14.87
C GLU A 47 11.63 -4.20 -15.78
N GLY A 48 12.90 -4.01 -16.01
CA GLY A 48 13.73 -4.89 -16.85
C GLY A 48 14.27 -6.13 -16.11
N ILE A 49 14.06 -6.24 -14.78
CA ILE A 49 14.67 -7.26 -13.93
C ILE A 49 13.59 -8.17 -13.33
N ASP A 50 12.58 -7.58 -12.67
CA ASP A 50 11.50 -8.29 -12.00
C ASP A 50 10.20 -7.48 -12.07
N ILE A 51 9.37 -7.78 -13.06
CA ILE A 51 8.11 -7.08 -13.31
C ILE A 51 7.16 -7.17 -12.09
N SER A 52 7.13 -8.31 -11.40
CA SER A 52 6.25 -8.48 -10.23
C SER A 52 6.66 -7.56 -9.09
N LEU A 53 7.96 -7.45 -8.83
CA LEU A 53 8.51 -6.55 -7.83
C LEU A 53 8.38 -5.08 -8.27
N ALA A 54 8.58 -4.78 -9.56
CA ALA A 54 8.36 -3.44 -10.12
C ALA A 54 6.92 -2.96 -9.88
N ARG A 55 5.92 -3.79 -10.19
CA ARG A 55 4.50 -3.47 -9.99
C ARG A 55 4.15 -3.26 -8.50
N ALA A 56 4.66 -4.13 -7.62
CA ALA A 56 4.50 -3.95 -6.18
C ALA A 56 5.12 -2.62 -5.71
N THR A 57 6.30 -2.25 -6.23
CA THR A 57 6.97 -0.99 -5.90
C THR A 57 6.23 0.23 -6.47
N TYR A 58 5.61 0.14 -7.64
CA TYR A 58 4.70 1.17 -8.15
C TYR A 58 3.48 1.36 -7.24
N LEU A 59 2.91 0.26 -6.72
CA LEU A 59 1.82 0.36 -5.74
C LEU A 59 2.28 1.05 -4.46
N ASP A 60 3.49 0.74 -3.96
CA ASP A 60 4.10 1.42 -2.81
C ASP A 60 4.26 2.94 -3.08
N ALA A 61 4.67 3.32 -4.29
CA ALA A 61 4.82 4.73 -4.67
C ALA A 61 3.47 5.47 -4.67
N VAL A 62 2.43 4.85 -5.22
CA VAL A 62 1.06 5.41 -5.19
C VAL A 62 0.55 5.50 -3.76
N ALA A 63 0.78 4.48 -2.93
CA ALA A 63 0.42 4.47 -1.52
C ALA A 63 1.11 5.60 -0.75
N ALA A 64 2.42 5.77 -0.95
CA ALA A 64 3.20 6.84 -0.34
C ALA A 64 2.70 8.23 -0.77
N ALA A 65 2.33 8.42 -2.04
CA ALA A 65 1.77 9.67 -2.54
C ALA A 65 0.38 9.98 -1.94
N ILE A 66 -0.48 8.98 -1.78
CA ILE A 66 -1.76 9.12 -1.08
C ILE A 66 -1.53 9.55 0.37
N TYR A 67 -0.57 8.92 1.04
CA TYR A 67 -0.25 9.20 2.43
C TYR A 67 0.36 10.60 2.63
N ALA A 68 1.28 11.00 1.75
CA ALA A 68 1.90 12.32 1.77
C ALA A 68 0.86 13.44 1.52
N GLY A 69 -0.12 13.20 0.66
CA GLY A 69 -1.18 14.14 0.38
C GLY A 69 -0.66 15.53 0.00
N ARG A 70 -1.00 16.55 0.80
CA ARG A 70 -0.56 17.94 0.57
C ARG A 70 0.90 18.21 0.94
N LEU A 71 1.56 17.28 1.62
CA LEU A 71 2.98 17.37 1.99
C LEU A 71 3.90 16.78 0.91
N ALA A 72 3.33 16.27 -0.19
CA ALA A 72 4.09 15.73 -1.30
C ALA A 72 5.00 16.80 -1.93
N SER A 73 6.23 16.43 -2.22
CA SER A 73 7.18 17.27 -2.95
C SER A 73 6.72 17.54 -4.39
N PRO A 74 7.21 18.59 -5.05
CA PRO A 74 6.90 18.83 -6.46
C PRO A 74 7.19 17.60 -7.32
N GLY A 75 6.23 17.17 -8.13
CA GLY A 75 6.30 15.95 -8.94
C GLY A 75 5.89 14.66 -8.23
N ALA A 76 5.63 14.71 -6.90
CA ALA A 76 5.24 13.57 -6.07
C ALA A 76 3.74 13.54 -5.73
N SER A 77 2.92 14.38 -6.32
CA SER A 77 1.47 14.34 -6.09
C SER A 77 0.88 13.01 -6.54
N THR A 78 -0.19 12.59 -5.89
CA THR A 78 -0.86 11.32 -6.20
C THR A 78 -1.20 11.18 -7.69
N MET A 79 -1.62 12.28 -8.34
CA MET A 79 -1.94 12.28 -9.77
C MET A 79 -0.70 12.08 -10.65
N GLU A 80 0.41 12.75 -10.33
CA GLU A 80 1.67 12.63 -11.09
C GLU A 80 2.26 11.23 -10.94
N VAL A 81 2.31 10.71 -9.72
CA VAL A 81 2.77 9.35 -9.42
C VAL A 81 1.88 8.30 -10.11
N ALA A 82 0.55 8.43 -10.03
CA ALA A 82 -0.38 7.52 -10.68
C ALA A 82 -0.24 7.52 -12.21
N ARG A 83 0.07 8.68 -12.82
CA ARG A 83 0.30 8.78 -14.27
C ARG A 83 1.53 8.00 -14.70
N VAL A 84 2.61 8.07 -13.92
CA VAL A 84 3.83 7.26 -14.20
C VAL A 84 3.54 5.78 -13.98
N ALA A 85 2.93 5.43 -12.85
CA ALA A 85 2.60 4.05 -12.51
C ALA A 85 1.58 3.39 -13.46
N ALA A 86 0.74 4.17 -14.15
CA ALA A 86 -0.19 3.68 -15.17
C ALA A 86 0.51 3.12 -16.42
N ALA A 87 1.80 3.47 -16.62
CA ALA A 87 2.63 2.93 -17.70
C ALA A 87 3.38 1.65 -17.29
N ALA A 88 3.22 1.16 -16.06
CA ALA A 88 3.86 -0.07 -15.58
C ALA A 88 3.55 -1.26 -16.51
N PRO A 89 4.54 -2.14 -16.77
CA PRO A 89 4.33 -3.35 -17.55
C PRO A 89 3.17 -4.19 -17.00
N PRO A 90 2.43 -4.92 -17.84
CA PRO A 90 1.39 -5.84 -17.38
C PRO A 90 1.99 -6.93 -16.48
N PRO A 91 1.21 -7.49 -15.53
CA PRO A 91 1.71 -8.56 -14.67
C PRO A 91 2.10 -9.78 -15.54
N PRO A 92 3.23 -10.46 -15.24
CA PRO A 92 3.73 -11.57 -16.06
C PRO A 92 2.85 -12.83 -15.95
N ASN A 93 2.03 -12.91 -14.92
CA ASN A 93 1.13 -14.03 -14.64
C ASN A 93 -0.30 -13.52 -14.36
N ARG A 94 -1.19 -14.41 -13.87
CA ARG A 94 -2.50 -14.00 -13.38
C ARG A 94 -2.35 -12.86 -12.36
N PRO A 95 -3.05 -11.74 -12.54
CA PRO A 95 -2.95 -10.61 -11.63
C PRO A 95 -3.25 -11.01 -10.18
N ARG A 96 -2.39 -10.61 -9.26
CA ARG A 96 -2.59 -10.75 -7.81
C ARG A 96 -3.36 -9.53 -7.27
N PRO A 97 -3.90 -9.58 -6.04
CA PRO A 97 -4.60 -8.43 -5.44
C PRO A 97 -3.80 -7.11 -5.51
N PRO A 98 -2.48 -7.05 -5.22
CA PRO A 98 -1.70 -5.83 -5.38
C PRO A 98 -1.63 -5.32 -6.84
N ASP A 99 -1.58 -6.22 -7.82
CA ASP A 99 -1.58 -5.85 -9.23
C ASP A 99 -2.89 -5.18 -9.64
N LEU A 100 -4.02 -5.75 -9.19
CA LEU A 100 -5.36 -5.19 -9.44
C LEU A 100 -5.59 -3.87 -8.69
N LEU A 101 -5.04 -3.73 -7.49
CA LEU A 101 -5.07 -2.46 -6.74
C LEU A 101 -4.30 -1.38 -7.48
N LEU A 102 -3.11 -1.68 -8.01
CA LEU A 102 -2.33 -0.75 -8.81
C LEU A 102 -3.13 -0.27 -10.03
N ASP A 103 -3.70 -1.19 -10.80
CA ASP A 103 -4.48 -0.87 -11.99
C ASP A 103 -5.74 -0.05 -11.65
N GLY A 104 -6.43 -0.39 -10.56
CA GLY A 104 -7.59 0.34 -10.07
C GLY A 104 -7.26 1.75 -9.58
N LEU A 105 -6.21 1.91 -8.78
CA LEU A 105 -5.77 3.20 -8.25
C LEU A 105 -5.24 4.13 -9.35
N THR A 106 -4.42 3.61 -10.26
CA THR A 106 -3.93 4.41 -11.39
C THR A 106 -5.09 4.87 -12.27
N ALA A 107 -6.09 4.00 -12.52
CA ALA A 107 -7.32 4.39 -13.21
C ALA A 107 -8.11 5.47 -12.47
N LEU A 108 -8.22 5.37 -11.14
CA LEU A 108 -8.93 6.34 -10.31
C LEU A 108 -8.35 7.75 -10.46
N PHE A 109 -7.04 7.88 -10.36
CA PHE A 109 -6.36 9.18 -10.40
C PHE A 109 -6.11 9.72 -11.81
N THR A 110 -6.14 8.87 -12.86
CA THR A 110 -5.86 9.30 -14.24
C THR A 110 -7.11 9.36 -15.12
N ARG A 111 -8.12 8.51 -14.88
CA ARG A 111 -9.34 8.38 -15.70
C ARG A 111 -10.63 8.68 -14.93
N GLY A 112 -10.54 8.84 -13.62
CA GLY A 112 -11.66 9.16 -12.74
C GLY A 112 -12.43 7.94 -12.24
N TYR A 113 -13.35 8.19 -11.29
CA TYR A 113 -14.05 7.18 -10.50
C TYR A 113 -14.84 6.17 -11.34
N THR A 114 -15.61 6.64 -12.32
CA THR A 114 -16.46 5.76 -13.14
C THR A 114 -15.66 4.71 -13.90
N ALA A 115 -14.49 5.10 -14.44
CA ALA A 115 -13.61 4.19 -15.15
C ALA A 115 -12.86 3.24 -14.20
N ALA A 116 -12.57 3.67 -12.98
CA ALA A 116 -11.86 2.89 -11.98
C ALA A 116 -12.76 1.88 -11.24
N LEU A 117 -14.05 2.18 -11.08
CA LEU A 117 -14.98 1.40 -10.25
C LEU A 117 -14.98 -0.11 -10.52
N PRO A 118 -15.06 -0.60 -11.77
CA PRO A 118 -15.02 -2.04 -12.03
C PRO A 118 -13.68 -2.67 -11.65
N LEU A 119 -12.56 -1.97 -11.86
CA LEU A 119 -11.23 -2.45 -11.49
C LEU A 119 -11.04 -2.50 -9.97
N LEU A 120 -11.50 -1.48 -9.26
CA LEU A 120 -11.43 -1.43 -7.79
C LEU A 120 -12.30 -2.51 -7.15
N ARG A 121 -13.50 -2.78 -7.67
CA ARG A 121 -14.35 -3.88 -7.21
C ARG A 121 -13.67 -5.23 -7.41
N GLN A 122 -13.03 -5.44 -8.55
CA GLN A 122 -12.26 -6.65 -8.83
C GLN A 122 -11.07 -6.79 -7.86
N ALA A 123 -10.35 -5.71 -7.59
CA ALA A 123 -9.22 -5.70 -6.66
C ALA A 123 -9.66 -6.06 -5.23
N VAL A 124 -10.76 -5.46 -4.75
CA VAL A 124 -11.32 -5.72 -3.42
C VAL A 124 -11.81 -7.16 -3.29
N ALA A 125 -12.48 -7.71 -4.32
CA ALA A 125 -12.92 -9.10 -4.33
C ALA A 125 -11.71 -10.08 -4.32
N ALA A 126 -10.68 -9.80 -5.13
CA ALA A 126 -9.47 -10.61 -5.13
C ALA A 126 -8.71 -10.56 -3.80
N ALA A 127 -8.74 -9.41 -3.10
CA ALA A 127 -8.16 -9.28 -1.76
C ALA A 127 -8.89 -10.13 -0.72
N GLU A 128 -10.21 -10.27 -0.80
CA GLU A 128 -10.97 -11.18 0.06
C GLU A 128 -10.59 -12.64 -0.18
N GLU A 129 -10.50 -13.05 -1.44
CA GLU A 129 -10.20 -14.44 -1.84
C GLU A 129 -8.75 -14.86 -1.56
N SER A 130 -7.85 -13.88 -1.37
CA SER A 130 -6.44 -14.17 -1.13
C SER A 130 -6.24 -14.85 0.23
N THR A 131 -5.60 -16.01 0.21
CA THR A 131 -5.22 -16.78 1.42
C THR A 131 -3.71 -16.97 1.49
N SER A 132 -2.95 -16.18 0.71
CA SER A 132 -1.50 -16.32 0.61
C SER A 132 -0.83 -16.06 1.95
N ALA A 133 0.05 -16.98 2.36
CA ALA A 133 0.91 -16.80 3.54
C ALA A 133 1.95 -15.68 3.34
N ASP A 134 2.19 -15.29 2.08
CA ASP A 134 3.12 -14.22 1.69
C ASP A 134 2.42 -12.85 1.62
N GLU A 135 1.26 -12.69 2.27
CA GLU A 135 0.59 -11.41 2.32
C GLU A 135 1.42 -10.40 3.09
N GLU A 136 1.84 -9.39 2.38
CA GLU A 136 2.49 -8.24 2.99
C GLU A 136 1.40 -7.26 3.49
N PRO A 137 1.42 -6.88 4.78
CA PRO A 137 0.38 -6.00 5.37
C PRO A 137 0.28 -4.66 4.65
N HIS A 138 1.37 -4.18 4.06
CA HIS A 138 1.49 -2.84 3.51
C HIS A 138 0.54 -2.51 2.34
N TRP A 139 -0.03 -3.48 1.62
CA TRP A 139 -1.04 -3.21 0.59
C TRP A 139 -2.49 -3.43 1.09
N LEU A 140 -2.66 -4.20 2.18
CA LEU A 140 -3.99 -4.55 2.68
C LEU A 140 -4.77 -3.33 3.20
N TRP A 141 -4.07 -2.34 3.75
CA TRP A 141 -4.71 -1.09 4.15
C TRP A 141 -5.32 -0.34 2.96
N LEU A 142 -4.68 -0.40 1.77
CA LEU A 142 -5.24 0.16 0.54
C LEU A 142 -6.50 -0.58 0.11
N ALA A 143 -6.54 -1.91 0.23
CA ALA A 143 -7.73 -2.69 -0.05
C ALA A 143 -8.89 -2.30 0.88
N CYS A 144 -8.62 -2.07 2.18
CA CYS A 144 -9.63 -1.54 3.12
C CYS A 144 -10.14 -0.16 2.68
N VAL A 145 -9.24 0.75 2.27
CA VAL A 145 -9.63 2.07 1.77
C VAL A 145 -10.47 1.95 0.51
N MET A 146 -10.09 1.08 -0.42
CA MET A 146 -10.83 0.90 -1.68
C MET A 146 -12.19 0.24 -1.44
N ALA A 147 -12.33 -0.70 -0.51
CA ALA A 147 -13.62 -1.26 -0.13
C ALA A 147 -14.60 -0.17 0.32
N SER A 148 -14.14 0.78 1.15
CA SER A 148 -14.97 1.93 1.54
C SER A 148 -15.33 2.85 0.36
N HIS A 149 -14.42 3.05 -0.58
CA HIS A 149 -14.64 3.91 -1.76
C HIS A 149 -15.63 3.31 -2.77
N VAL A 150 -15.70 1.98 -2.85
CA VAL A 150 -16.67 1.29 -3.72
C VAL A 150 -17.98 0.93 -3.00
N TRP A 151 -18.14 1.36 -1.74
CA TRP A 151 -19.32 1.12 -0.88
C TRP A 151 -19.61 -0.38 -0.69
N ASP A 152 -18.54 -1.17 -0.48
CA ASP A 152 -18.63 -2.60 -0.20
C ASP A 152 -18.41 -2.83 1.31
N ASP A 153 -19.48 -2.66 2.08
CA ASP A 153 -19.45 -2.68 3.54
C ASP A 153 -19.01 -4.03 4.09
N GLU A 154 -19.43 -5.13 3.44
CA GLU A 154 -19.08 -6.48 3.88
C GLU A 154 -17.58 -6.73 3.75
N ARG A 155 -16.99 -6.40 2.59
CA ARG A 155 -15.55 -6.54 2.37
C ARG A 155 -14.74 -5.54 3.19
N TRP A 156 -15.25 -4.34 3.39
CA TRP A 156 -14.59 -3.36 4.27
C TRP A 156 -14.46 -3.89 5.71
N GLU A 157 -15.53 -4.45 6.24
CA GLU A 157 -15.59 -5.10 7.54
C GLU A 157 -14.59 -6.27 7.62
N LEU A 158 -14.63 -7.17 6.66
CA LEU A 158 -13.79 -8.38 6.61
C LEU A 158 -12.30 -8.02 6.47
N LEU A 159 -11.94 -7.19 5.50
CA LEU A 159 -10.56 -6.82 5.22
C LEU A 159 -9.93 -6.04 6.38
N SER A 160 -10.67 -5.15 7.04
CA SER A 160 -10.17 -4.40 8.19
C SER A 160 -9.88 -5.30 9.40
N ARG A 161 -10.71 -6.32 9.66
CA ARG A 161 -10.41 -7.35 10.69
C ARG A 161 -9.17 -8.13 10.33
N ARG A 162 -9.08 -8.60 9.08
CA ARG A 162 -7.93 -9.38 8.61
C ARG A 162 -6.64 -8.60 8.70
N TYR A 163 -6.66 -7.30 8.40
CA TYR A 163 -5.48 -6.45 8.50
C TYR A 163 -4.93 -6.38 9.92
N ILE A 164 -5.77 -6.15 10.94
CA ILE A 164 -5.35 -6.19 12.35
C ILE A 164 -4.76 -7.56 12.73
N GLN A 165 -5.43 -8.65 12.33
CA GLN A 165 -4.96 -10.01 12.64
C GLN A 165 -3.58 -10.26 12.03
N LEU A 166 -3.38 -9.90 10.77
CA LEU A 166 -2.12 -10.07 10.06
C LEU A 166 -0.99 -9.26 10.71
N VAL A 167 -1.23 -7.98 11.00
CA VAL A 167 -0.25 -7.10 11.67
C VAL A 167 0.16 -7.67 13.03
N ARG A 168 -0.79 -8.18 13.82
CA ARG A 168 -0.51 -8.81 15.11
C ARG A 168 0.26 -10.12 14.97
N GLN A 169 -0.10 -10.98 14.03
CA GLN A 169 0.59 -12.26 13.77
C GLN A 169 2.04 -12.05 13.34
N LEU A 170 2.31 -11.03 12.53
CA LEU A 170 3.65 -10.71 12.07
C LEU A 170 4.48 -9.89 13.08
N GLY A 171 3.87 -9.42 14.17
CA GLY A 171 4.52 -8.55 15.12
C GLY A 171 4.90 -7.18 14.53
N ALA A 172 4.22 -6.74 13.48
CA ALA A 172 4.47 -5.47 12.79
C ALA A 172 3.85 -4.30 13.57
N LEU A 173 4.31 -4.08 14.80
CA LEU A 173 3.70 -3.12 15.75
C LEU A 173 3.67 -1.68 15.23
N SER A 174 4.59 -1.30 14.36
CA SER A 174 4.60 0.02 13.72
C SER A 174 3.42 0.25 12.77
N GLU A 175 2.80 -0.82 12.26
CA GLU A 175 1.61 -0.75 11.40
C GLU A 175 0.29 -0.90 12.18
N LEU A 176 0.36 -1.31 13.46
CA LEU A 176 -0.84 -1.57 14.26
C LEU A 176 -1.74 -0.34 14.41
N PRO A 177 -1.25 0.89 14.66
CA PRO A 177 -2.11 2.07 14.71
C PRO A 177 -2.90 2.30 13.42
N LEU A 178 -2.27 2.10 12.26
CA LEU A 178 -2.94 2.21 10.97
C LEU A 178 -4.00 1.12 10.79
N ALA A 179 -3.71 -0.12 11.18
CA ALA A 179 -4.66 -1.22 11.09
C ALA A 179 -5.89 -1.00 11.97
N LEU A 180 -5.68 -0.49 13.20
CA LEU A 180 -6.75 -0.12 14.13
C LEU A 180 -7.61 1.02 13.55
N ASP A 181 -7.00 2.09 13.00
CA ASP A 181 -7.74 3.18 12.33
C ASP A 181 -8.60 2.66 11.16
N ARG A 182 -8.08 1.73 10.35
CA ARG A 182 -8.86 1.13 9.27
C ARG A 182 -10.09 0.37 9.79
N ARG A 183 -10.01 -0.23 10.98
CA ARG A 183 -11.11 -0.97 11.61
C ARG A 183 -12.10 -0.05 12.34
N ILE A 184 -11.64 1.03 12.95
CA ILE A 184 -12.51 1.99 13.63
C ILE A 184 -13.59 2.54 12.68
N ARG A 185 -13.23 2.83 11.44
CA ARG A 185 -14.13 3.46 10.47
C ARG A 185 -15.37 2.64 10.15
N PRO A 186 -15.30 1.34 9.74
CA PRO A 186 -16.51 0.56 9.52
C PRO A 186 -17.36 0.39 10.77
N LEU A 187 -16.75 0.31 11.97
CA LEU A 187 -17.49 0.27 13.23
C LEU A 187 -18.30 1.56 13.46
N LEU A 188 -17.72 2.73 13.16
CA LEU A 188 -18.45 4.01 13.25
C LEU A 188 -19.63 4.05 12.27
N PHE A 189 -19.45 3.59 11.03
CA PHE A 189 -20.54 3.52 10.05
C PHE A 189 -21.64 2.52 10.46
N ALA A 190 -21.27 1.43 11.14
CA ALA A 190 -22.22 0.45 11.70
C ALA A 190 -22.91 0.92 13.00
N GLY A 191 -22.48 2.04 13.59
CA GLY A 191 -23.00 2.52 14.88
C GLY A 191 -22.42 1.81 16.09
N GLU A 192 -21.39 0.98 15.93
CA GLU A 192 -20.70 0.19 16.98
C GLU A 192 -19.72 1.07 17.77
N LEU A 193 -20.24 2.14 18.40
CA LEU A 193 -19.42 3.19 19.00
C LEU A 193 -18.54 2.69 20.15
N THR A 194 -19.03 1.74 20.97
CA THR A 194 -18.27 1.17 22.08
C THR A 194 -17.06 0.38 21.58
N ALA A 195 -17.24 -0.41 20.53
CA ALA A 195 -16.14 -1.16 19.92
C ALA A 195 -15.12 -0.22 19.25
N ALA A 196 -15.60 0.83 18.57
CA ALA A 196 -14.74 1.85 17.98
C ALA A 196 -13.90 2.59 19.04
N ALA A 197 -14.50 2.95 20.18
CA ALA A 197 -13.82 3.60 21.29
C ALA A 197 -12.74 2.71 21.90
N ALA A 198 -13.00 1.43 22.10
CA ALA A 198 -12.01 0.48 22.61
C ALA A 198 -10.77 0.37 21.70
N LEU A 199 -10.95 0.35 20.37
CA LEU A 199 -9.83 0.35 19.43
C LEU A 199 -9.07 1.68 19.41
N LEU A 200 -9.74 2.80 19.62
CA LEU A 200 -9.09 4.10 19.73
C LEU A 200 -8.19 4.17 20.99
N ASP A 201 -8.65 3.63 22.13
CA ASP A 201 -7.86 3.57 23.35
C ASP A 201 -6.64 2.63 23.19
N GLU A 202 -6.81 1.50 22.47
CA GLU A 202 -5.69 0.64 22.10
C GLU A 202 -4.67 1.39 21.20
N THR A 203 -5.13 2.15 20.22
CA THR A 203 -4.25 2.95 19.35
C THR A 203 -3.39 3.91 20.18
N ARG A 204 -3.98 4.66 21.10
CA ARG A 204 -3.25 5.56 21.99
C ARG A 204 -2.20 4.84 22.81
N THR A 205 -2.55 3.67 23.37
CA THR A 205 -1.63 2.86 24.19
C THR A 205 -0.41 2.42 23.37
N VAL A 206 -0.62 2.06 22.09
CA VAL A 206 0.49 1.63 21.19
C VAL A 206 1.36 2.82 20.78
N GLU A 207 0.78 4.00 20.57
CA GLU A 207 1.52 5.21 20.18
C GLU A 207 2.36 5.79 21.34
N ASP A 208 1.94 5.55 22.58
CA ASP A 208 2.63 6.03 23.80
C ASP A 208 3.74 5.06 24.27
N ALA A 209 3.87 3.85 23.68
CA ALA A 209 4.83 2.81 24.07
C ALA A 209 6.13 2.86 23.26
#